data_a5ecb0e62b3350aa5f83688fa42fecec
#
_entry.id   a5ecb0e62b3350aa5f83688fa42fecec
#
_cell.length_a   1.000
_cell.length_b   1.000
_cell.length_c   1.000
_cell.angle_alpha   90.00
_cell.angle_beta   90.00
_cell.angle_gamma   90.00
#
_symmetry.space_group_name_H-M   'P 1'
#
loop_
_entity.id
_entity.type
_entity.pdbx_description
1 polymer ?
#
loop_
_entity_poly.entity_id
_entity_poly.type
_entity_poly.pdbx_seq_one_letter_code
_entity_poly.pdbx_strand_id
1 'polypeptide(L)'
;MTYKEATTYLFNSVPMFQNVGGTAYKEGLSNTLLLDEHFGHPHRKFKTIHVGGTNGKGSCSHTLAAILQTAGYKVGLYTSPHLTDFRERIRVNGQMIPECEVVSFIEDERSFFEPLHPSFFELTTALAFKYFAKAEVDVAVIEVGMGGRLDCTNIITPDLSVITNISFDHVQFLGNTLAKIAGEKAGIIKPGVPVVIGEATEETKKVFKDKSLEMNAPIRFAEEEHEIISSRPEGNTRVYETLHYGSFIG
;
A
#
# COMPACT_ATOMS: atom_id res chain seq x y z
N MET A 1 2.30 1.89 29.06
CA MET A 1 2.29 3.32 28.61
C MET A 1 0.92 3.75 28.12
N THR A 2 0.67 5.06 28.03
CA THR A 2 -0.54 5.60 27.40
C THR A 2 -0.40 5.61 25.88
N TYR A 3 -1.51 5.68 25.14
CA TYR A 3 -1.49 5.82 23.68
C TYR A 3 -0.70 7.05 23.22
N LYS A 4 -0.83 8.17 23.93
CA LYS A 4 -0.06 9.39 23.66
C LYS A 4 1.45 9.19 23.81
N GLU A 5 1.87 8.44 24.82
CA GLU A 5 3.30 8.11 25.01
C GLU A 5 3.79 7.16 23.91
N ALA A 6 2.97 6.17 23.52
CA ALA A 6 3.30 5.24 22.42
C ALA A 6 3.46 5.97 21.07
N THR A 7 2.52 6.84 20.72
CA THR A 7 2.63 7.64 19.49
C THR A 7 3.77 8.64 19.55
N THR A 8 4.01 9.29 20.70
CA THR A 8 5.17 10.18 20.90
C THR A 8 6.48 9.42 20.70
N TYR A 9 6.57 8.19 21.21
CA TYR A 9 7.73 7.32 20.96
C TYR A 9 7.93 7.04 19.46
N LEU A 10 6.87 6.62 18.75
CA LEU A 10 6.94 6.36 17.32
C LEU A 10 7.39 7.59 16.51
N PHE A 11 6.92 8.78 16.88
CA PHE A 11 7.26 10.01 16.14
C PHE A 11 8.64 10.57 16.44
N ASN A 12 9.13 10.43 17.68
CA ASN A 12 10.35 11.08 18.14
C ASN A 12 11.57 10.16 18.17
N SER A 13 11.37 8.88 18.46
CA SER A 13 12.45 7.91 18.65
C SER A 13 12.80 7.13 17.38
N VAL A 14 11.95 7.24 16.35
CA VAL A 14 12.10 6.47 15.11
C VAL A 14 12.18 7.45 13.94
N PRO A 15 13.23 7.39 13.08
CA PRO A 15 13.36 8.29 11.94
C PRO A 15 12.14 8.24 11.01
N MET A 16 11.51 9.39 10.81
CA MET A 16 10.36 9.53 9.93
C MET A 16 10.72 10.41 8.74
N PHE A 17 10.43 9.95 7.53
CA PHE A 17 10.74 10.67 6.29
C PHE A 17 10.21 12.11 6.26
N GLN A 18 9.02 12.33 6.78
CA GLN A 18 8.40 13.67 6.84
C GLN A 18 9.18 14.65 7.72
N ASN A 19 9.93 14.17 8.72
CA ASN A 19 10.66 15.02 9.66
C ASN A 19 12.13 15.23 9.28
N VAL A 20 12.78 14.19 8.76
CA VAL A 20 14.23 14.19 8.49
C VAL A 20 14.57 13.98 7.01
N GLY A 21 13.57 13.92 6.14
CA GLY A 21 13.76 13.78 4.71
C GLY A 21 14.49 12.49 4.32
N GLY A 22 15.39 12.59 3.35
CA GLY A 22 16.11 11.45 2.78
C GLY A 22 16.95 10.62 3.73
N THR A 23 17.35 11.17 4.88
CA THR A 23 18.15 10.44 5.87
C THR A 23 17.35 9.35 6.62
N ALA A 24 16.01 9.42 6.59
CA ALA A 24 15.16 8.35 7.12
C ALA A 24 14.98 7.19 6.13
N TYR A 25 15.32 7.40 4.86
CA TYR A 25 15.23 6.36 3.85
C TYR A 25 16.41 5.40 4.00
N LYS A 26 16.11 4.17 4.40
CA LYS A 26 17.08 3.08 4.42
C LYS A 26 16.91 2.28 3.13
N GLU A 27 17.98 2.17 2.36
CA GLU A 27 17.97 1.27 1.20
C GLU A 27 17.88 -0.18 1.68
N GLY A 28 16.89 -0.90 1.14
CA GLY A 28 16.72 -2.33 1.37
C GLY A 28 15.57 -2.68 2.34
N LEU A 29 15.28 -3.97 2.40
CA LEU A 29 14.18 -4.54 3.17
C LEU A 29 14.65 -5.33 4.40
N SER A 30 15.93 -5.20 4.79
CA SER A 30 16.53 -6.06 5.82
C SER A 30 15.78 -6.01 7.15
N ASN A 31 15.50 -4.80 7.67
CA ASN A 31 14.75 -4.67 8.91
C ASN A 31 13.30 -5.15 8.77
N THR A 32 12.67 -4.84 7.62
CA THR A 32 11.31 -5.31 7.34
C THR A 32 11.23 -6.83 7.36
N LEU A 33 12.20 -7.52 6.76
CA LEU A 33 12.27 -8.98 6.74
C LEU A 33 12.52 -9.56 8.13
N LEU A 34 13.40 -8.94 8.95
CA LEU A 34 13.65 -9.35 10.33
C LEU A 34 12.39 -9.19 11.19
N LEU A 35 11.66 -8.07 11.04
CA LEU A 35 10.38 -7.85 11.73
C LEU A 35 9.33 -8.88 11.29
N ASP A 36 9.24 -9.14 9.99
CA ASP A 36 8.31 -10.12 9.45
C ASP A 36 8.58 -11.54 9.96
N GLU A 37 9.84 -11.95 9.99
CA GLU A 37 10.27 -13.23 10.55
C GLU A 37 9.95 -13.33 12.04
N HIS A 38 10.28 -12.29 12.82
CA HIS A 38 9.98 -12.23 14.25
C HIS A 38 8.50 -12.41 14.56
N PHE A 39 7.62 -11.81 13.76
CA PHE A 39 6.17 -11.96 13.90
C PHE A 39 5.58 -13.20 13.21
N GLY A 40 6.41 -14.09 12.68
CA GLY A 40 5.99 -15.35 12.06
C GLY A 40 5.24 -15.15 10.73
N HIS A 41 5.72 -14.22 9.91
CA HIS A 41 5.21 -13.92 8.56
C HIS A 41 3.71 -13.62 8.53
N PRO A 42 3.24 -12.61 9.28
CA PRO A 42 1.80 -12.35 9.44
C PRO A 42 1.09 -12.06 8.12
N HIS A 43 1.78 -11.44 7.16
CA HIS A 43 1.24 -11.13 5.83
C HIS A 43 0.81 -12.36 5.03
N ARG A 44 1.24 -13.57 5.39
CA ARG A 44 0.86 -14.85 4.73
C ARG A 44 -0.46 -15.42 5.22
N LYS A 45 -1.10 -14.81 6.24
CA LYS A 45 -2.33 -15.30 6.85
C LYS A 45 -3.61 -14.76 6.22
N PHE A 46 -3.50 -13.84 5.26
CA PHE A 46 -4.62 -13.21 4.58
C PHE A 46 -4.26 -12.87 3.13
N LYS A 47 -5.26 -12.73 2.28
CA LYS A 47 -5.07 -12.25 0.91
C LYS A 47 -4.68 -10.78 0.87
N THR A 48 -3.99 -10.35 -0.17
CA THR A 48 -3.57 -8.95 -0.28
C THR A 48 -3.82 -8.37 -1.67
N ILE A 49 -4.20 -7.08 -1.69
CA ILE A 49 -4.18 -6.22 -2.88
C ILE A 49 -3.14 -5.13 -2.62
N HIS A 50 -2.15 -5.01 -3.50
CA HIS A 50 -1.05 -4.06 -3.34
C HIS A 50 -1.24 -2.86 -4.25
N VAL A 51 -1.36 -1.67 -3.68
CA VAL A 51 -1.69 -0.44 -4.41
C VAL A 51 -0.53 0.53 -4.41
N GLY A 52 0.10 0.71 -5.58
CA GLY A 52 1.16 1.68 -5.85
C GLY A 52 0.70 2.83 -6.74
N GLY A 53 1.62 3.74 -7.05
CA GLY A 53 1.36 4.89 -7.92
C GLY A 53 1.89 6.20 -7.33
N THR A 54 1.73 7.30 -8.06
CA THR A 54 2.07 8.64 -7.56
C THR A 54 0.87 9.25 -6.84
N ASN A 55 -0.22 9.47 -7.53
CA ASN A 55 -1.44 10.07 -6.99
C ASN A 55 -2.57 9.05 -6.95
N GLY A 56 -3.55 9.26 -6.07
CA GLY A 56 -4.77 8.45 -6.02
C GLY A 56 -4.64 7.10 -5.33
N LYS A 57 -3.47 6.69 -4.81
CA LYS A 57 -3.29 5.43 -4.08
C LYS A 57 -4.30 5.27 -2.95
N GLY A 58 -4.37 6.24 -2.03
CA GLY A 58 -5.29 6.20 -0.89
C GLY A 58 -6.76 6.14 -1.33
N SER A 59 -7.17 6.95 -2.32
CA SER A 59 -8.54 6.90 -2.86
C SER A 59 -8.89 5.54 -3.45
N CYS A 60 -7.98 4.98 -4.25
CA CYS A 60 -8.13 3.65 -4.82
C CYS A 60 -8.21 2.58 -3.70
N SER A 61 -7.32 2.65 -2.72
CA SER A 61 -7.29 1.71 -1.59
C SER A 61 -8.57 1.75 -0.77
N HIS A 62 -9.09 2.94 -0.45
CA HIS A 62 -10.37 3.09 0.26
C HIS A 62 -11.55 2.57 -0.54
N THR A 63 -11.58 2.83 -1.85
CA THR A 63 -12.65 2.34 -2.75
C THR A 63 -12.64 0.82 -2.83
N LEU A 64 -11.48 0.20 -3.05
CA LEU A 64 -11.33 -1.26 -3.08
C LEU A 64 -11.75 -1.89 -1.73
N ALA A 65 -11.33 -1.30 -0.62
CA ALA A 65 -11.72 -1.78 0.71
C ALA A 65 -13.24 -1.70 0.90
N ALA A 66 -13.89 -0.61 0.48
CA ALA A 66 -15.34 -0.44 0.58
C ALA A 66 -16.10 -1.47 -0.28
N ILE A 67 -15.63 -1.72 -1.50
CA ILE A 67 -16.22 -2.74 -2.40
C ILE A 67 -16.14 -4.13 -1.76
N LEU A 68 -14.96 -4.51 -1.26
CA LEU A 68 -14.76 -5.82 -0.62
C LEU A 68 -15.59 -5.98 0.67
N GLN A 69 -15.70 -4.92 1.49
CA GLN A 69 -16.58 -4.91 2.67
C GLN A 69 -18.04 -5.10 2.27
N THR A 70 -18.50 -4.41 1.22
CA THR A 70 -19.87 -4.54 0.71
C THR A 70 -20.13 -5.96 0.18
N ALA A 71 -19.10 -6.62 -0.35
CA ALA A 71 -19.17 -8.02 -0.77
C ALA A 71 -19.12 -9.02 0.41
N GLY A 72 -19.03 -8.56 1.66
CA GLY A 72 -19.10 -9.37 2.86
C GLY A 72 -17.76 -9.85 3.42
N TYR A 73 -16.62 -9.41 2.84
CA TYR A 73 -15.30 -9.75 3.37
C TYR A 73 -14.95 -8.92 4.60
N LYS A 74 -14.17 -9.49 5.50
CA LYS A 74 -13.49 -8.78 6.58
C LYS A 74 -12.19 -8.18 6.03
N VAL A 75 -12.16 -6.86 5.90
CA VAL A 75 -11.14 -6.15 5.12
C VAL A 75 -10.19 -5.37 6.03
N GLY A 76 -8.89 -5.66 5.90
CA GLY A 76 -7.82 -4.80 6.37
C GLY A 76 -7.53 -3.68 5.37
N LEU A 77 -7.20 -2.49 5.86
CA LEU A 77 -6.79 -1.37 5.03
C LEU A 77 -5.58 -0.69 5.66
N TYR A 78 -4.47 -0.65 4.92
CA TYR A 78 -3.25 0.06 5.29
C TYR A 78 -3.01 1.21 4.34
N THR A 79 -2.98 2.45 4.85
CA THR A 79 -2.82 3.68 4.04
C THR A 79 -1.86 4.67 4.69
N SER A 80 -1.33 5.60 3.90
CA SER A 80 -0.45 6.67 4.36
C SER A 80 -0.51 7.92 3.47
N PRO A 81 -0.25 9.12 4.03
CA PRO A 81 -0.11 9.42 5.46
C PRO A 81 -1.47 9.45 6.19
N HIS A 82 -1.47 9.63 7.51
CA HIS A 82 -2.66 10.00 8.29
C HIS A 82 -2.82 11.53 8.33
N LEU A 83 -4.02 12.00 8.66
CA LEU A 83 -4.33 13.42 8.75
C LEU A 83 -4.28 13.93 10.20
N THR A 84 -4.94 13.25 11.12
CA THR A 84 -5.07 13.68 12.53
C THR A 84 -4.65 12.62 13.53
N ASP A 85 -4.98 11.35 13.28
CA ASP A 85 -4.70 10.24 14.21
C ASP A 85 -3.87 9.16 13.51
N PHE A 86 -2.79 8.74 14.17
CA PHE A 86 -1.93 7.65 13.68
C PHE A 86 -2.72 6.40 13.25
N ARG A 87 -3.78 6.06 13.99
CA ARG A 87 -4.62 4.88 13.76
C ARG A 87 -5.38 4.90 12.43
N GLU A 88 -5.49 6.06 11.78
CA GLU A 88 -6.07 6.17 10.44
C GLU A 88 -5.34 5.28 9.41
N ARG A 89 -4.06 5.02 9.66
CA ARG A 89 -3.21 4.21 8.78
C ARG A 89 -3.60 2.74 8.75
N ILE A 90 -4.25 2.24 9.81
CA ILE A 90 -4.53 0.81 10.00
C ILE A 90 -6.00 0.65 10.37
N ARG A 91 -6.79 0.09 9.47
CA ARG A 91 -8.22 -0.10 9.68
C ARG A 91 -8.64 -1.54 9.41
N VAL A 92 -9.64 -2.02 10.13
CA VAL A 92 -10.35 -3.27 9.83
C VAL A 92 -11.84 -2.95 9.74
N ASN A 93 -12.45 -3.28 8.61
CA ASN A 93 -13.84 -2.94 8.30
C ASN A 93 -14.18 -1.46 8.58
N GLY A 94 -13.30 -0.56 8.13
CA GLY A 94 -13.43 0.89 8.31
C GLY A 94 -13.11 1.41 9.71
N GLN A 95 -13.00 0.55 10.73
CA GLN A 95 -12.66 0.94 12.09
C GLN A 95 -11.14 1.03 12.26
N MET A 96 -10.68 2.12 12.85
CA MET A 96 -9.27 2.29 13.18
C MET A 96 -8.80 1.24 14.19
N ILE A 97 -7.53 0.85 14.10
CA ILE A 97 -6.88 -0.01 15.08
C ILE A 97 -7.10 0.54 16.51
N PRO A 98 -7.47 -0.32 17.50
CA PRO A 98 -7.60 0.13 18.89
C PRO A 98 -6.30 0.70 19.44
N GLU A 99 -6.41 1.72 20.31
CA GLU A 99 -5.24 2.32 20.98
C GLU A 99 -4.41 1.29 21.76
N CYS A 100 -5.08 0.35 22.42
CA CYS A 100 -4.41 -0.72 23.17
C CYS A 100 -3.54 -1.62 22.28
N GLU A 101 -3.89 -1.84 21.01
CA GLU A 101 -3.08 -2.65 20.10
C GLU A 101 -1.77 -1.91 19.73
N VAL A 102 -1.84 -0.59 19.56
CA VAL A 102 -0.64 0.24 19.32
C VAL A 102 0.26 0.26 20.56
N VAL A 103 -0.34 0.43 21.72
CA VAL A 103 0.39 0.42 23.02
C VAL A 103 1.06 -0.92 23.25
N SER A 104 0.31 -2.03 23.17
CA SER A 104 0.85 -3.38 23.37
C SER A 104 1.97 -3.70 22.38
N PHE A 105 1.82 -3.31 21.11
CA PHE A 105 2.89 -3.52 20.12
C PHE A 105 4.21 -2.88 20.55
N ILE A 106 4.17 -1.64 21.08
CA ILE A 106 5.37 -0.96 21.54
C ILE A 106 5.91 -1.60 22.82
N GLU A 107 5.04 -1.87 23.82
CA GLU A 107 5.46 -2.41 25.10
C GLU A 107 6.06 -3.81 25.00
N ASP A 108 5.41 -4.67 24.20
CA ASP A 108 5.78 -6.09 24.08
C ASP A 108 7.00 -6.29 23.17
N GLU A 109 7.12 -5.48 22.11
CA GLU A 109 8.07 -5.76 21.01
C GLU A 109 9.28 -4.81 20.98
N ARG A 110 9.26 -3.75 21.79
CA ARG A 110 10.30 -2.71 21.80
C ARG A 110 11.69 -3.30 22.02
N SER A 111 11.84 -4.26 22.92
CA SER A 111 13.13 -4.90 23.21
C SER A 111 13.73 -5.63 21.99
N PHE A 112 12.88 -6.11 21.09
CA PHE A 112 13.31 -6.74 19.84
C PHE A 112 13.67 -5.70 18.78
N PHE A 113 12.77 -4.74 18.51
CA PHE A 113 12.96 -3.86 17.36
C PHE A 113 13.91 -2.67 17.63
N GLU A 114 14.04 -2.21 18.87
CA GLU A 114 14.87 -1.03 19.19
C GLU A 114 16.34 -1.19 18.75
N PRO A 115 17.01 -2.34 18.96
CA PRO A 115 18.38 -2.57 18.46
C PRO A 115 18.52 -2.57 16.94
N LEU A 116 17.42 -2.80 16.19
CA LEU A 116 17.42 -2.77 14.73
C LEU A 116 17.39 -1.35 14.18
N HIS A 117 17.09 -0.36 15.03
CA HIS A 117 16.90 1.04 14.64
C HIS A 117 15.95 1.18 13.43
N PRO A 118 14.75 0.59 13.46
CA PRO A 118 13.85 0.62 12.32
C PRO A 118 13.36 2.03 12.00
N SER A 119 12.91 2.26 10.77
CA SER A 119 12.19 3.48 10.42
C SER A 119 10.74 3.43 10.94
N PHE A 120 10.12 4.60 11.03
CA PHE A 120 8.69 4.71 11.35
C PHE A 120 7.81 3.86 10.44
N PHE A 121 8.13 3.84 9.13
CA PHE A 121 7.32 3.10 8.17
C PHE A 121 7.51 1.59 8.28
N GLU A 122 8.72 1.11 8.58
CA GLU A 122 9.00 -0.30 8.88
C GLU A 122 8.17 -0.79 10.08
N LEU A 123 8.17 -0.05 11.18
CA LEU A 123 7.38 -0.41 12.37
C LEU A 123 5.88 -0.35 12.11
N THR A 124 5.41 0.68 11.40
CA THR A 124 3.97 0.83 11.11
C THR A 124 3.48 -0.28 10.19
N THR A 125 4.28 -0.68 9.21
CA THR A 125 3.97 -1.81 8.31
C THR A 125 3.91 -3.13 9.08
N ALA A 126 4.90 -3.38 9.95
CA ALA A 126 4.93 -4.58 10.79
C ALA A 126 3.72 -4.66 11.74
N LEU A 127 3.37 -3.53 12.40
CA LEU A 127 2.18 -3.42 13.24
C LEU A 127 0.91 -3.72 12.43
N ALA A 128 0.78 -3.15 11.23
CA ALA A 128 -0.39 -3.37 10.37
C ALA A 128 -0.56 -4.85 10.04
N PHE A 129 0.49 -5.52 9.58
CA PHE A 129 0.43 -6.94 9.22
C PHE A 129 0.15 -7.83 10.45
N LYS A 130 0.81 -7.56 11.58
CA LYS A 130 0.55 -8.26 12.85
C LYS A 130 -0.91 -8.11 13.28
N TYR A 131 -1.45 -6.89 13.21
CA TYR A 131 -2.84 -6.62 13.59
C TYR A 131 -3.85 -7.26 12.63
N PHE A 132 -3.63 -7.22 11.33
CA PHE A 132 -4.51 -7.87 10.35
C PHE A 132 -4.55 -9.38 10.55
N ALA A 133 -3.40 -10.01 10.80
CA ALA A 133 -3.34 -11.43 11.10
C ALA A 133 -4.08 -11.79 12.40
N LYS A 134 -3.90 -10.97 13.46
CA LYS A 134 -4.61 -11.14 14.75
C LYS A 134 -6.12 -10.93 14.59
N ALA A 135 -6.50 -9.98 13.77
CA ALA A 135 -7.91 -9.69 13.49
C ALA A 135 -8.54 -10.68 12.50
N GLU A 136 -7.77 -11.64 11.96
CA GLU A 136 -8.26 -12.63 10.99
C GLU A 136 -9.01 -11.98 9.83
N VAL A 137 -8.38 -11.03 9.15
CA VAL A 137 -8.97 -10.41 7.96
C VAL A 137 -8.92 -11.41 6.79
N ASP A 138 -9.94 -11.38 5.93
CA ASP A 138 -9.97 -12.22 4.71
C ASP A 138 -9.01 -11.68 3.66
N VAL A 139 -8.99 -10.35 3.52
CA VAL A 139 -8.17 -9.63 2.55
C VAL A 139 -7.73 -8.28 3.12
N ALA A 140 -6.51 -7.87 2.81
CA ALA A 140 -6.00 -6.55 3.14
C ALA A 140 -5.65 -5.76 1.88
N VAL A 141 -6.09 -4.51 1.79
CA VAL A 141 -5.66 -3.54 0.79
C VAL A 141 -4.48 -2.77 1.38
N ILE A 142 -3.33 -2.89 0.74
CA ILE A 142 -2.05 -2.37 1.23
C ILE A 142 -1.55 -1.27 0.28
N GLU A 143 -1.52 -0.04 0.77
CA GLU A 143 -0.96 1.10 0.05
C GLU A 143 0.57 1.13 0.21
N VAL A 144 1.28 1.28 -0.91
CA VAL A 144 2.73 1.53 -0.95
C VAL A 144 3.03 2.90 -0.34
N GLY A 145 4.01 2.99 0.54
CA GLY A 145 4.44 4.25 1.12
C GLY A 145 5.18 5.13 0.11
N MET A 146 6.26 4.62 -0.47
CA MET A 146 7.09 5.35 -1.44
C MET A 146 7.72 4.38 -2.45
N GLY A 147 7.72 4.79 -3.73
CA GLY A 147 8.32 3.97 -4.79
C GLY A 147 7.53 2.70 -5.06
N GLY A 148 8.05 1.57 -4.69
CA GLY A 148 7.46 0.24 -4.83
C GLY A 148 8.49 -0.86 -4.56
N ARG A 149 9.51 -0.97 -5.37
CA ARG A 149 10.51 -2.06 -5.34
C ARG A 149 11.14 -2.28 -3.96
N LEU A 150 11.52 -1.21 -3.27
CA LEU A 150 12.15 -1.21 -1.95
C LEU A 150 11.23 -0.68 -0.84
N ASP A 151 9.93 -0.60 -1.10
CA ASP A 151 8.97 -0.22 -0.07
C ASP A 151 8.77 -1.34 0.95
N CYS A 152 8.65 -0.99 2.23
CA CYS A 152 8.46 -1.97 3.32
C CYS A 152 7.26 -2.89 3.11
N THR A 153 6.24 -2.43 2.37
CA THR A 153 5.08 -3.24 2.04
C THR A 153 5.36 -4.31 1.00
N ASN A 154 6.46 -4.18 0.23
CA ASN A 154 6.76 -5.04 -0.92
C ASN A 154 7.32 -6.44 -0.57
N ILE A 155 7.27 -6.84 0.69
CA ILE A 155 7.54 -8.21 1.11
C ILE A 155 6.38 -9.17 0.81
N ILE A 156 5.20 -8.64 0.49
CA ILE A 156 4.02 -9.44 0.14
C ILE A 156 4.10 -10.00 -1.29
N THR A 157 3.40 -11.12 -1.50
CA THR A 157 3.02 -11.61 -2.83
C THR A 157 1.50 -11.45 -2.93
N PRO A 158 1.00 -10.37 -3.54
CA PRO A 158 -0.42 -10.06 -3.53
C PRO A 158 -1.21 -10.94 -4.50
N ASP A 159 -2.54 -11.00 -4.33
CA ASP A 159 -3.45 -11.61 -5.31
C ASP A 159 -3.70 -10.67 -6.50
N LEU A 160 -3.49 -9.37 -6.30
CA LEU A 160 -3.61 -8.32 -7.32
C LEU A 160 -2.67 -7.16 -7.01
N SER A 161 -1.95 -6.67 -8.01
CA SER A 161 -1.24 -5.39 -7.94
C SER A 161 -2.00 -4.31 -8.71
N VAL A 162 -2.03 -3.08 -8.16
CA VAL A 162 -2.62 -1.91 -8.81
C VAL A 162 -1.62 -0.77 -8.82
N ILE A 163 -1.41 -0.13 -9.97
CA ILE A 163 -0.59 1.08 -10.09
C ILE A 163 -1.47 2.19 -10.65
N THR A 164 -1.78 3.20 -9.85
CA THR A 164 -2.78 4.21 -10.18
C THR A 164 -2.37 5.12 -11.32
N ASN A 165 -1.22 5.76 -11.19
CA ASN A 165 -0.61 6.60 -12.24
C ASN A 165 0.87 6.87 -11.93
N ILE A 166 1.56 7.51 -12.87
CA ILE A 166 2.95 7.96 -12.73
C ILE A 166 3.03 9.47 -12.99
N SER A 167 3.58 10.17 -12.02
CA SER A 167 3.95 11.59 -12.15
C SER A 167 5.30 11.82 -11.48
N PHE A 168 5.90 12.97 -11.69
CA PHE A 168 7.12 13.36 -10.99
C PHE A 168 6.83 13.53 -9.50
N ASP A 169 7.47 12.71 -8.69
CA ASP A 169 7.41 12.73 -7.23
C ASP A 169 8.66 12.06 -6.67
N HIS A 170 9.14 12.54 -5.52
CA HIS A 170 10.33 12.00 -4.85
C HIS A 170 11.52 11.75 -5.80
N VAL A 171 11.75 12.67 -6.75
CA VAL A 171 12.76 12.53 -7.83
C VAL A 171 14.18 12.26 -7.32
N GLN A 172 14.49 12.68 -6.09
CA GLN A 172 15.78 12.42 -5.42
C GLN A 172 16.02 10.91 -5.19
N PHE A 173 14.95 10.10 -5.07
CA PHE A 173 15.02 8.67 -4.75
C PHE A 173 14.57 7.79 -5.91
N LEU A 174 13.53 8.23 -6.64
CA LEU A 174 12.90 7.42 -7.68
C LEU A 174 13.48 7.70 -9.08
N GLY A 175 14.32 8.73 -9.19
CA GLY A 175 14.90 9.15 -10.46
C GLY A 175 14.17 10.33 -11.11
N ASN A 176 14.79 10.87 -12.15
CA ASN A 176 14.41 12.14 -12.77
C ASN A 176 13.70 11.98 -14.13
N THR A 177 13.17 10.80 -14.42
CA THR A 177 12.33 10.52 -15.62
C THR A 177 11.11 9.70 -15.21
N LEU A 178 10.02 9.82 -15.97
CA LEU A 178 8.81 9.02 -15.70
C LEU A 178 9.09 7.53 -15.85
N ALA A 179 9.96 7.12 -16.79
CA ALA A 179 10.36 5.73 -16.95
C ALA A 179 11.08 5.17 -15.71
N LYS A 180 11.98 5.93 -15.08
CA LYS A 180 12.66 5.50 -13.85
C LYS A 180 11.67 5.36 -12.69
N ILE A 181 10.80 6.36 -12.50
CA ILE A 181 9.76 6.33 -11.47
C ILE A 181 8.81 5.15 -11.70
N ALA A 182 8.41 4.90 -12.95
CA ALA A 182 7.61 3.75 -13.33
C ALA A 182 8.32 2.43 -13.01
N GLY A 183 9.63 2.34 -13.26
CA GLY A 183 10.45 1.17 -12.93
C GLY A 183 10.46 0.84 -11.44
N GLU A 184 10.62 1.85 -10.58
CA GLU A 184 10.54 1.65 -9.12
C GLU A 184 9.15 1.18 -8.67
N LYS A 185 8.09 1.78 -9.24
CA LYS A 185 6.71 1.38 -8.92
C LYS A 185 6.35 0.02 -9.50
N ALA A 186 6.85 -0.32 -10.69
CA ALA A 186 6.71 -1.65 -11.29
C ALA A 186 7.33 -2.78 -10.45
N GLY A 187 8.17 -2.45 -9.46
CA GLY A 187 8.71 -3.42 -8.50
C GLY A 187 7.66 -4.14 -7.65
N ILE A 188 6.40 -3.68 -7.62
CA ILE A 188 5.29 -4.39 -6.97
C ILE A 188 4.64 -5.45 -7.87
N ILE A 189 5.00 -5.52 -9.16
CA ILE A 189 4.53 -6.55 -10.09
C ILE A 189 5.28 -7.85 -9.75
N LYS A 190 4.55 -8.88 -9.36
CA LYS A 190 5.10 -10.16 -8.88
C LYS A 190 4.87 -11.28 -9.88
N PRO A 191 5.69 -12.34 -9.85
CA PRO A 191 5.57 -13.46 -10.77
C PRO A 191 4.17 -14.08 -10.80
N GLY A 192 3.54 -14.09 -11.97
CA GLY A 192 2.21 -14.67 -12.19
C GLY A 192 1.03 -13.90 -11.60
N VAL A 193 1.28 -12.79 -10.89
CA VAL A 193 0.23 -12.00 -10.23
C VAL A 193 -0.33 -10.96 -11.21
N PRO A 194 -1.65 -10.90 -11.41
CA PRO A 194 -2.26 -9.90 -12.26
C PRO A 194 -1.98 -8.48 -11.78
N VAL A 195 -1.82 -7.55 -12.73
CA VAL A 195 -1.62 -6.14 -12.45
C VAL A 195 -2.56 -5.27 -13.28
N VAL A 196 -3.15 -4.27 -12.61
CA VAL A 196 -3.97 -3.23 -13.26
C VAL A 196 -3.22 -1.90 -13.18
N ILE A 197 -3.07 -1.25 -14.32
CA ILE A 197 -2.51 0.10 -14.45
C ILE A 197 -3.68 1.06 -14.68
N GLY A 198 -3.80 2.10 -13.87
CA GLY A 198 -4.84 3.13 -14.01
C GLY A 198 -4.58 4.01 -15.24
N GLU A 199 -3.68 4.97 -15.11
CA GLU A 199 -3.27 5.87 -16.19
C GLU A 199 -1.81 5.62 -16.58
N ALA A 200 -1.53 5.61 -17.89
CA ALA A 200 -0.18 5.42 -18.40
C ALA A 200 0.08 6.27 -19.65
N THR A 201 1.24 6.94 -19.69
CA THR A 201 1.78 7.53 -20.92
C THR A 201 2.46 6.46 -21.76
N GLU A 202 2.75 6.71 -23.04
CA GLU A 202 3.48 5.77 -23.88
C GLU A 202 4.84 5.35 -23.28
N GLU A 203 5.55 6.30 -22.63
CA GLU A 203 6.81 6.05 -21.96
C GLU A 203 6.66 5.07 -20.78
N THR A 204 5.68 5.29 -19.90
CA THR A 204 5.47 4.47 -18.70
C THR A 204 4.81 3.14 -19.03
N LYS A 205 3.93 3.10 -20.05
CA LYS A 205 3.27 1.91 -20.55
C LYS A 205 4.26 0.85 -21.02
N LYS A 206 5.31 1.30 -21.73
CA LYS A 206 6.39 0.40 -22.16
C LYS A 206 7.05 -0.27 -20.94
N VAL A 207 7.39 0.49 -19.89
CA VAL A 207 8.02 -0.03 -18.66
C VAL A 207 7.15 -1.10 -18.01
N PHE A 208 5.83 -0.86 -17.89
CA PHE A 208 4.91 -1.80 -17.28
C PHE A 208 4.73 -3.07 -18.12
N LYS A 209 4.64 -2.95 -19.44
CA LYS A 209 4.58 -4.11 -20.36
C LYS A 209 5.84 -4.96 -20.27
N ASP A 210 7.03 -4.34 -20.32
CA ASP A 210 8.30 -5.04 -20.21
C ASP A 210 8.38 -5.81 -18.87
N LYS A 211 8.00 -5.15 -17.75
CA LYS A 211 8.00 -5.78 -16.42
C LYS A 211 6.98 -6.89 -16.29
N SER A 212 5.78 -6.74 -16.86
CA SER A 212 4.76 -7.79 -16.84
C SER A 212 5.19 -9.02 -17.61
N LEU A 213 5.87 -8.85 -18.74
CA LEU A 213 6.45 -9.96 -19.51
C LEU A 213 7.56 -10.66 -18.71
N GLU A 214 8.48 -9.91 -18.09
CA GLU A 214 9.52 -10.47 -17.23
C GLU A 214 8.94 -11.32 -16.09
N MET A 215 7.84 -10.88 -15.51
CA MET A 215 7.18 -11.54 -14.38
C MET A 215 6.11 -12.55 -14.82
N ASN A 216 5.88 -12.74 -16.10
CA ASN A 216 4.74 -13.53 -16.60
C ASN A 216 3.41 -13.13 -15.91
N ALA A 217 3.22 -11.85 -15.66
CA ALA A 217 2.09 -11.26 -14.94
C ALA A 217 1.03 -10.79 -15.95
N PRO A 218 -0.24 -11.22 -15.84
CA PRO A 218 -1.31 -10.64 -16.66
C PRO A 218 -1.42 -9.13 -16.38
N ILE A 219 -1.42 -8.31 -17.44
CA ILE A 219 -1.52 -6.85 -17.31
C ILE A 219 -2.76 -6.31 -17.99
N ARG A 220 -3.43 -5.36 -17.36
CA ARG A 220 -4.54 -4.59 -17.91
C ARG A 220 -4.32 -3.10 -17.70
N PHE A 221 -4.78 -2.30 -18.66
CA PHE A 221 -4.78 -0.84 -18.60
C PHE A 221 -6.22 -0.37 -18.48
N ALA A 222 -6.59 0.21 -17.33
CA ALA A 222 -7.99 0.58 -17.05
C ALA A 222 -8.55 1.58 -18.06
N GLU A 223 -7.74 2.53 -18.52
CA GLU A 223 -8.12 3.52 -19.53
C GLU A 223 -8.36 2.94 -20.93
N GLU A 224 -7.87 1.71 -21.22
CA GLU A 224 -8.15 1.02 -22.50
C GLU A 224 -9.43 0.19 -22.44
N GLU A 225 -9.96 -0.08 -21.24
CA GLU A 225 -11.13 -0.93 -21.05
C GLU A 225 -12.40 -0.12 -20.78
N HIS A 226 -12.28 1.07 -20.18
CA HIS A 226 -13.41 1.89 -19.77
C HIS A 226 -13.18 3.36 -20.06
N GLU A 227 -14.15 4.00 -20.64
CA GLU A 227 -14.22 5.45 -20.78
C GLU A 227 -15.42 5.99 -19.97
N ILE A 228 -15.17 6.99 -19.14
CA ILE A 228 -16.24 7.73 -18.45
C ILE A 228 -16.73 8.82 -19.40
N ILE A 229 -17.91 8.63 -20.00
CA ILE A 229 -18.52 9.59 -20.94
C ILE A 229 -19.07 10.79 -20.18
N SER A 230 -19.76 10.54 -19.06
CA SER A 230 -20.38 11.58 -18.25
C SER A 230 -20.46 11.19 -16.79
N SER A 231 -20.58 12.18 -15.93
CA SER A 231 -20.94 11.95 -14.53
C SER A 231 -21.85 13.06 -14.02
N ARG A 232 -22.85 12.67 -13.21
CA ARG A 232 -23.78 13.62 -12.57
C ARG A 232 -24.02 13.28 -11.11
N PRO A 233 -24.19 14.26 -10.23
CA PRO A 233 -24.63 14.00 -8.86
C PRO A 233 -26.11 13.57 -8.86
N GLU A 234 -26.45 12.61 -8.00
CA GLU A 234 -27.82 12.16 -7.77
C GLU A 234 -28.02 11.93 -6.27
N GLY A 235 -28.55 12.92 -5.56
CA GLY A 235 -28.64 12.93 -4.11
C GLY A 235 -27.26 12.86 -3.46
N ASN A 236 -27.03 11.85 -2.63
CA ASN A 236 -25.74 11.59 -1.97
C ASN A 236 -24.82 10.67 -2.78
N THR A 237 -25.19 10.33 -4.01
CA THR A 237 -24.41 9.46 -4.90
C THR A 237 -23.98 10.23 -6.15
N ARG A 238 -23.05 9.64 -6.90
CA ARG A 238 -22.69 10.12 -8.24
C ARG A 238 -22.92 8.98 -9.23
N VAL A 239 -23.68 9.28 -10.28
CA VAL A 239 -23.91 8.34 -11.39
C VAL A 239 -22.88 8.60 -12.47
N TYR A 240 -22.27 7.53 -12.95
CA TYR A 240 -21.32 7.54 -14.06
C TYR A 240 -21.93 6.80 -15.24
N GLU A 241 -21.78 7.38 -16.41
CA GLU A 241 -22.06 6.73 -17.69
C GLU A 241 -20.72 6.33 -18.29
N THR A 242 -20.55 5.04 -18.61
CA THR A 242 -19.29 4.48 -19.07
C THR A 242 -19.47 3.71 -20.36
N LEU A 243 -18.49 3.78 -21.27
CA LEU A 243 -18.31 2.80 -22.34
C LEU A 243 -17.31 1.74 -21.90
N HIS A 244 -17.63 0.50 -22.18
CA HIS A 244 -16.76 -0.64 -21.95
C HIS A 244 -16.28 -1.17 -23.30
N TYR A 245 -14.96 -1.24 -23.48
CA TYR A 245 -14.33 -1.64 -24.74
C TYR A 245 -13.89 -3.12 -24.76
N GLY A 246 -14.10 -3.86 -23.67
CA GLY A 246 -13.69 -5.24 -23.51
C GLY A 246 -14.86 -6.22 -23.48
N SER A 247 -14.62 -7.47 -23.84
CA SER A 247 -15.59 -8.55 -23.62
C SER A 247 -15.67 -8.86 -22.13
N PHE A 248 -16.87 -8.83 -21.55
CA PHE A 248 -17.10 -9.39 -20.22
C PHE A 248 -16.66 -10.86 -20.24
N ILE A 249 -15.59 -11.19 -19.54
CA ILE A 249 -15.35 -12.55 -19.11
C ILE A 249 -16.15 -12.67 -17.80
N GLY A 250 -17.34 -13.26 -17.91
CA GLY A 250 -18.23 -13.55 -16.80
C GLY A 250 -17.62 -14.51 -15.79
#